data_5738211fe0c1c96bf6e98e01a7aab1be
#
_entry.id   5738211fe0c1c96bf6e98e01a7aab1be
#
_cell.length_a   1.000
_cell.length_b   1.000
_cell.length_c   1.000
_cell.angle_alpha   90.00
_cell.angle_beta   90.00
_cell.angle_gamma   90.00
#
_symmetry.space_group_name_H-M   'P 1'
#
loop_
_entity.id
_entity.type
_entity.pdbx_description
1 polymer ?
#
loop_
_entity_poly.entity_id
_entity_poly.type
_entity_poly.pdbx_seq_one_letter_code
_entity_poly.pdbx_strand_id
1 'polypeptide(L)'
;MRIRLLFLLLFLLLLPTLIHAQESVLISGRIVNEQGEAVEYVQVGVPKLGIGTISSLDGRFEIQVPTDTLEFHHVSYETGYYPVSGSEEDVLIVLKELELQPAVFIGGDTKEKYLLRPGTKVFGHGGVLVFEPKTGSTKGVEIGSVAKTKKPFLVQDIQFGIWQNSIPDCVVSVNIYRIKGKEEDFVNVLQKPIYVNVAESEKSQEFHIQPEGTVLLEPGQYFISFQIVDCNEKALESYLQTPESERDWSQMRLSTLLYFKSSYVRKAALGKMEHYPVNIGMVVKGLEYQ
;
A
#
# COMPACT_ATOMS: atom_id res chain seq x y z
N MET A 1 55.02 6.19 25.94
CA MET A 1 53.55 6.42 26.08
C MET A 1 52.83 6.61 24.73
N ARG A 2 53.37 7.36 23.80
CA ARG A 2 52.71 7.63 22.48
C ARG A 2 52.60 6.39 21.57
N ILE A 3 53.55 5.48 21.57
CA ILE A 3 53.54 4.25 20.73
C ILE A 3 52.47 3.25 21.21
N ARG A 4 52.23 3.11 22.51
CA ARG A 4 51.15 2.25 23.06
C ARG A 4 49.76 2.76 22.71
N LEU A 5 49.60 4.07 22.68
CA LEU A 5 48.33 4.72 22.30
C LEU A 5 48.05 4.49 20.80
N LEU A 6 49.10 4.53 19.95
CA LEU A 6 48.94 4.28 18.50
C LEU A 6 48.54 2.82 18.22
N PHE A 7 49.09 1.86 18.94
CA PHE A 7 48.72 0.43 18.84
C PHE A 7 47.30 0.17 19.33
N LEU A 8 46.86 0.88 20.38
CA LEU A 8 45.49 0.79 20.87
C LEU A 8 44.49 1.37 19.87
N LEU A 9 44.82 2.49 19.22
CA LEU A 9 44.00 3.11 18.17
C LEU A 9 43.95 2.24 16.92
N LEU A 10 45.07 1.60 16.53
CA LEU A 10 45.12 0.67 15.39
C LEU A 10 44.32 -0.61 15.67
N PHE A 11 44.33 -1.10 16.93
CA PHE A 11 43.54 -2.27 17.35
C PHE A 11 42.04 -1.94 17.38
N LEU A 12 41.65 -0.71 17.75
CA LEU A 12 40.24 -0.24 17.69
C LEU A 12 39.73 -0.09 16.25
N LEU A 13 40.61 0.27 15.30
CA LEU A 13 40.31 0.36 13.87
C LEU A 13 40.23 -1.02 13.19
N LEU A 14 40.80 -2.06 13.79
CA LEU A 14 40.78 -3.45 13.32
C LEU A 14 39.66 -4.29 13.98
N LEU A 15 38.85 -3.73 14.87
CA LEU A 15 37.62 -4.39 15.27
C LEU A 15 36.74 -4.47 14.01
N PRO A 16 36.56 -5.67 13.40
CA PRO A 16 35.59 -5.81 12.36
C PRO A 16 34.27 -5.41 13.00
N THR A 17 33.65 -4.36 12.49
CA THR A 17 32.24 -4.19 12.72
C THR A 17 31.61 -5.47 12.22
N LEU A 18 31.24 -6.37 13.13
CA LEU A 18 30.37 -7.50 12.88
C LEU A 18 29.02 -6.86 12.50
N ILE A 19 28.98 -6.27 11.31
CA ILE A 19 27.73 -6.04 10.59
C ILE A 19 27.28 -7.46 10.31
N HIS A 20 26.46 -8.01 11.21
CA HIS A 20 25.63 -9.14 10.88
C HIS A 20 24.70 -8.62 9.78
N ALA A 21 25.15 -8.76 8.52
CA ALA A 21 24.22 -8.76 7.41
C ALA A 21 23.30 -9.94 7.73
N GLN A 22 22.09 -9.63 8.19
CA GLN A 22 21.08 -10.63 8.45
C GLN A 22 20.86 -11.31 7.10
N GLU A 23 21.25 -12.59 6.97
CA GLU A 23 21.10 -13.33 5.73
C GLU A 23 19.62 -13.27 5.34
N SER A 24 19.35 -12.71 4.17
CA SER A 24 18.01 -12.71 3.60
C SER A 24 17.81 -13.98 2.81
N VAL A 25 16.67 -14.60 2.99
CA VAL A 25 16.25 -15.83 2.33
C VAL A 25 15.11 -15.51 1.35
N LEU A 26 15.07 -16.27 0.27
CA LEU A 26 14.03 -16.15 -0.75
C LEU A 26 12.89 -17.11 -0.41
N ILE A 27 11.68 -16.58 -0.33
CA ILE A 27 10.45 -17.37 -0.16
C ILE A 27 9.55 -17.08 -1.36
N SER A 28 9.13 -18.13 -2.04
CA SER A 28 8.15 -18.05 -3.11
C SER A 28 7.05 -19.08 -2.93
N GLY A 29 5.86 -18.77 -3.44
CA GLY A 29 4.74 -19.67 -3.27
C GLY A 29 3.44 -19.15 -3.85
N ARG A 30 2.35 -19.79 -3.43
CA ARG A 30 1.00 -19.45 -3.87
C ARG A 30 0.05 -19.32 -2.67
N ILE A 31 -0.83 -18.34 -2.74
CA ILE A 31 -1.84 -18.06 -1.74
C ILE A 31 -3.20 -18.48 -2.30
N VAL A 32 -3.93 -19.28 -1.53
CA VAL A 32 -5.25 -19.80 -1.88
C VAL A 32 -6.21 -19.65 -0.71
N ASN A 33 -7.51 -19.74 -0.99
CA ASN A 33 -8.53 -19.87 0.03
C ASN A 33 -8.72 -21.35 0.46
N GLU A 34 -9.64 -21.62 1.38
CA GLU A 34 -9.95 -22.99 1.87
C GLU A 34 -10.52 -23.90 0.78
N GLN A 35 -10.99 -23.35 -0.34
CA GLN A 35 -11.48 -24.08 -1.51
C GLN A 35 -10.37 -24.37 -2.55
N GLY A 36 -9.15 -23.86 -2.30
CA GLY A 36 -8.01 -24.00 -3.20
C GLY A 36 -7.99 -23.00 -4.36
N GLU A 37 -8.86 -21.99 -4.33
CA GLU A 37 -8.89 -20.93 -5.33
C GLU A 37 -7.84 -19.87 -4.98
N ALA A 38 -7.22 -19.28 -6.02
CA ALA A 38 -6.21 -18.24 -5.82
C ALA A 38 -6.78 -17.01 -5.12
N VAL A 39 -6.04 -16.48 -4.15
CA VAL A 39 -6.35 -15.18 -3.53
C VAL A 39 -5.44 -14.12 -4.14
N GLU A 40 -6.06 -13.20 -4.86
CA GLU A 40 -5.37 -12.13 -5.56
C GLU A 40 -4.88 -11.02 -4.61
N TYR A 41 -3.78 -10.38 -4.98
CA TYR A 41 -3.30 -9.11 -4.39
C TYR A 41 -3.16 -9.09 -2.86
N VAL A 42 -2.79 -10.23 -2.27
CA VAL A 42 -2.49 -10.32 -0.84
C VAL A 42 -1.20 -9.56 -0.53
N GLN A 43 -1.22 -8.70 0.47
CA GLN A 43 -0.02 -8.06 0.97
C GLN A 43 0.77 -9.08 1.81
N VAL A 44 2.03 -9.31 1.44
CA VAL A 44 2.93 -10.30 2.06
C VAL A 44 4.15 -9.60 2.60
N GLY A 45 4.55 -9.82 3.84
CA GLY A 45 5.77 -9.19 4.34
C GLY A 45 6.02 -9.34 5.83
N VAL A 46 6.99 -8.56 6.30
CA VAL A 46 7.37 -8.43 7.71
C VAL A 46 7.16 -6.97 8.12
N PRO A 47 5.97 -6.59 8.64
CA PRO A 47 5.60 -5.20 8.89
C PRO A 47 6.57 -4.44 9.77
N LYS A 48 7.11 -5.09 10.82
CA LYS A 48 8.08 -4.49 11.75
C LYS A 48 9.40 -4.09 11.08
N LEU A 49 9.73 -4.71 9.94
CA LEU A 49 10.93 -4.40 9.16
C LEU A 49 10.62 -3.48 7.97
N GLY A 50 9.35 -3.23 7.68
CA GLY A 50 8.92 -2.45 6.53
C GLY A 50 9.22 -3.13 5.18
N ILE A 51 9.37 -4.46 5.19
CA ILE A 51 9.63 -5.28 4.01
C ILE A 51 8.31 -5.92 3.59
N GLY A 52 7.93 -5.76 2.33
CA GLY A 52 6.70 -6.36 1.83
C GLY A 52 6.58 -6.31 0.32
N THR A 53 5.77 -7.23 -0.20
CA THR A 53 5.36 -7.34 -1.61
C THR A 53 3.85 -7.58 -1.67
N ILE A 54 3.31 -7.68 -2.88
CA ILE A 54 1.90 -8.03 -3.13
C ILE A 54 1.88 -9.22 -4.09
N SER A 55 1.05 -10.24 -3.80
CA SER A 55 0.86 -11.37 -4.70
C SER A 55 0.22 -10.93 -6.01
N SER A 56 0.44 -11.71 -7.06
CA SER A 56 -0.20 -11.52 -8.38
C SER A 56 -1.68 -11.92 -8.35
N LEU A 57 -2.37 -11.69 -9.46
CA LEU A 57 -3.77 -12.08 -9.68
C LEU A 57 -4.02 -13.58 -9.44
N ASP A 58 -3.04 -14.45 -9.76
CA ASP A 58 -3.13 -15.89 -9.53
C ASP A 58 -2.61 -16.35 -8.16
N GLY A 59 -2.41 -15.41 -7.23
CA GLY A 59 -1.99 -15.64 -5.86
C GLY A 59 -0.50 -15.94 -5.67
N ARG A 60 0.32 -15.87 -6.71
CA ARG A 60 1.77 -16.11 -6.59
C ARG A 60 2.46 -14.95 -5.93
N PHE A 61 3.46 -15.26 -5.12
CA PHE A 61 4.33 -14.26 -4.50
C PHE A 61 5.77 -14.73 -4.47
N GLU A 62 6.65 -13.76 -4.46
CA GLU A 62 8.08 -13.93 -4.20
C GLU A 62 8.55 -12.77 -3.32
N ILE A 63 9.29 -13.09 -2.27
CA ILE A 63 9.81 -12.08 -1.34
C ILE A 63 11.16 -12.50 -0.75
N GLN A 64 12.07 -11.53 -0.67
CA GLN A 64 13.34 -11.70 0.01
C GLN A 64 13.29 -11.05 1.40
N VAL A 65 13.41 -11.85 2.44
CA VAL A 65 13.27 -11.43 3.84
C VAL A 65 14.32 -12.07 4.73
N PRO A 66 14.68 -11.47 5.87
CA PRO A 66 15.41 -12.19 6.90
C PRO A 66 14.52 -13.29 7.50
N THR A 67 15.14 -14.25 8.20
CA THR A 67 14.41 -15.29 8.94
C THR A 67 13.53 -14.63 10.01
N ASP A 68 12.23 -14.70 9.83
CA ASP A 68 11.19 -14.10 10.67
C ASP A 68 9.83 -14.74 10.38
N THR A 69 8.74 -14.10 10.79
CA THR A 69 7.38 -14.51 10.44
C THR A 69 6.85 -13.61 9.34
N LEU A 70 6.47 -14.21 8.20
CA LEU A 70 5.70 -13.52 7.18
C LEU A 70 4.26 -13.36 7.63
N GLU A 71 3.70 -12.20 7.37
CA GLU A 71 2.30 -11.90 7.53
C GLU A 71 1.63 -11.75 6.16
N PHE A 72 0.39 -12.24 6.05
CA PHE A 72 -0.43 -12.19 4.84
C PHE A 72 -1.72 -11.45 5.15
N HIS A 73 -1.91 -10.30 4.53
CA HIS A 73 -3.05 -9.42 4.78
C HIS A 73 -3.90 -9.22 3.53
N HIS A 74 -5.20 -9.45 3.67
CA HIS A 74 -6.20 -9.15 2.66
C HIS A 74 -7.52 -8.76 3.33
N VAL A 75 -8.28 -7.83 2.75
CA VAL A 75 -9.49 -7.28 3.39
C VAL A 75 -10.61 -8.29 3.62
N SER A 76 -10.63 -9.38 2.86
CA SER A 76 -11.65 -10.44 2.95
C SER A 76 -11.20 -11.67 3.71
N TYR A 77 -9.97 -11.71 4.24
CA TYR A 77 -9.39 -12.89 4.87
C TYR A 77 -8.81 -12.56 6.25
N GLU A 78 -8.79 -13.56 7.13
CA GLU A 78 -8.04 -13.50 8.39
C GLU A 78 -6.54 -13.34 8.09
N THR A 79 -5.80 -12.62 8.93
CA THR A 79 -4.35 -12.48 8.75
C THR A 79 -3.67 -13.84 8.85
N GLY A 80 -2.97 -14.23 7.80
CA GLY A 80 -2.15 -15.45 7.76
C GLY A 80 -0.75 -15.19 8.33
N TYR A 81 -0.12 -16.24 8.83
CA TYR A 81 1.24 -16.21 9.37
C TYR A 81 2.05 -17.40 8.88
N TYR A 82 3.30 -17.18 8.48
CA TYR A 82 4.21 -18.22 8.06
C TYR A 82 5.61 -18.00 8.65
N PRO A 83 6.13 -18.92 9.48
CA PRO A 83 7.48 -18.82 10.05
C PRO A 83 8.52 -19.16 8.99
N VAL A 84 9.44 -18.23 8.73
CA VAL A 84 10.52 -18.39 7.76
C VAL A 84 11.78 -18.92 8.48
N SER A 85 12.27 -20.07 8.07
CA SER A 85 13.50 -20.70 8.62
C SER A 85 14.66 -20.79 7.64
N GLY A 86 14.39 -20.68 6.34
CA GLY A 86 15.36 -20.75 5.24
C GLY A 86 14.70 -20.37 3.93
N SER A 87 15.43 -20.48 2.82
CA SER A 87 14.85 -20.30 1.49
C SER A 87 13.93 -21.47 1.15
N GLU A 88 12.72 -21.16 0.72
CA GLU A 88 11.68 -22.14 0.37
C GLU A 88 10.96 -21.71 -0.90
N GLU A 89 10.74 -22.66 -1.80
CA GLU A 89 10.01 -22.47 -3.05
C GLU A 89 8.70 -23.25 -3.01
N ASP A 90 7.71 -22.79 -3.81
CA ASP A 90 6.39 -23.43 -3.95
C ASP A 90 5.61 -23.61 -2.63
N VAL A 91 5.81 -22.69 -1.68
CA VAL A 91 5.04 -22.69 -0.43
C VAL A 91 3.57 -22.45 -0.70
N LEU A 92 2.68 -23.29 -0.15
CA LEU A 92 1.24 -23.10 -0.23
C LEU A 92 0.71 -22.45 1.04
N ILE A 93 0.16 -21.26 0.90
CA ILE A 93 -0.49 -20.52 1.99
C ILE A 93 -2.01 -20.61 1.81
N VAL A 94 -2.71 -21.10 2.83
CA VAL A 94 -4.17 -21.15 2.83
C VAL A 94 -4.71 -20.07 3.76
N LEU A 95 -5.49 -19.13 3.22
CA LEU A 95 -6.15 -18.09 4.00
C LEU A 95 -7.59 -18.46 4.26
N LYS A 96 -8.05 -18.14 5.47
CA LYS A 96 -9.42 -18.33 5.90
C LYS A 96 -10.23 -17.06 5.67
N GLU A 97 -11.40 -17.20 5.05
CA GLU A 97 -12.28 -16.06 4.80
C GLU A 97 -12.78 -15.42 6.10
N LEU A 98 -12.83 -14.09 6.12
CA LEU A 98 -13.48 -13.35 7.20
C LEU A 98 -15.01 -13.54 7.11
N GLU A 99 -15.65 -13.86 8.22
CA GLU A 99 -17.10 -13.79 8.31
C GLU A 99 -17.54 -12.33 8.13
N LEU A 100 -18.33 -12.08 7.09
CA LEU A 100 -18.88 -10.75 6.83
C LEU A 100 -19.79 -10.35 7.99
N GLN A 101 -19.47 -9.23 8.62
CA GLN A 101 -20.37 -8.64 9.61
C GLN A 101 -21.68 -8.24 8.91
N PRO A 102 -22.84 -8.58 9.47
CA PRO A 102 -24.13 -8.17 8.91
C PRO A 102 -24.18 -6.67 8.80
N ALA A 103 -24.72 -6.16 7.68
CA ALA A 103 -24.92 -4.73 7.49
C ALA A 103 -25.83 -4.17 8.58
N VAL A 104 -25.31 -3.27 9.39
CA VAL A 104 -26.11 -2.57 10.41
C VAL A 104 -26.85 -1.43 9.72
N PHE A 105 -28.17 -1.56 9.59
CA PHE A 105 -29.01 -0.45 9.17
C PHE A 105 -29.20 0.50 10.35
N ILE A 106 -28.58 1.66 10.28
CA ILE A 106 -28.88 2.75 11.21
C ILE A 106 -30.12 3.44 10.67
N GLY A 107 -31.27 3.31 11.36
CA GLY A 107 -32.47 4.09 11.07
C GLY A 107 -32.22 5.57 11.39
N GLY A 108 -32.76 6.48 10.62
CA GLY A 108 -32.66 7.93 10.86
C GLY A 108 -32.65 8.74 9.57
N ASP A 109 -32.84 10.05 9.72
CA ASP A 109 -32.72 10.99 8.60
C ASP A 109 -31.26 11.04 8.12
N THR A 110 -31.07 11.08 6.81
CA THR A 110 -29.77 11.19 6.19
C THR A 110 -29.69 12.45 5.34
N LYS A 111 -28.47 12.97 5.19
CA LYS A 111 -28.18 14.10 4.33
C LYS A 111 -27.01 13.77 3.41
N GLU A 112 -27.19 14.01 2.12
CA GLU A 112 -26.06 13.93 1.18
C GLU A 112 -24.97 14.93 1.55
N LYS A 113 -23.73 14.45 1.56
CA LYS A 113 -22.57 15.23 1.96
C LYS A 113 -21.29 14.75 1.29
N TYR A 114 -20.34 15.66 1.21
CA TYR A 114 -18.96 15.32 0.88
C TYR A 114 -18.19 15.09 2.18
N LEU A 115 -17.66 13.90 2.35
CA LEU A 115 -16.73 13.58 3.43
C LEU A 115 -15.33 14.14 3.11
N LEU A 116 -14.93 14.06 1.84
CA LEU A 116 -13.64 14.53 1.35
C LEU A 116 -13.81 15.30 0.03
N ARG A 117 -13.04 16.36 -0.12
CA ARG A 117 -12.86 17.11 -1.36
C ARG A 117 -11.38 17.45 -1.55
N PRO A 118 -10.90 17.61 -2.79
CA PRO A 118 -9.55 18.09 -3.06
C PRO A 118 -9.25 19.41 -2.35
N GLY A 119 -8.01 19.64 -2.03
CA GLY A 119 -7.53 20.92 -1.56
C GLY A 119 -7.70 22.02 -2.60
N THR A 120 -7.60 23.29 -2.18
CA THR A 120 -7.68 24.44 -3.09
C THR A 120 -6.32 24.88 -3.62
N LYS A 121 -5.24 24.47 -2.96
CA LYS A 121 -3.86 24.83 -3.31
C LYS A 121 -3.14 23.61 -3.86
N VAL A 122 -2.86 23.64 -5.15
CA VAL A 122 -2.09 22.60 -5.85
C VAL A 122 -0.60 22.76 -5.51
N PHE A 123 0.10 21.65 -5.31
CA PHE A 123 1.54 21.62 -5.08
C PHE A 123 2.30 21.86 -6.39
N GLY A 124 3.08 22.95 -6.47
CA GLY A 124 3.88 23.31 -7.65
C GLY A 124 3.02 23.73 -8.85
N HIS A 125 3.60 23.68 -10.05
CA HIS A 125 2.91 23.93 -11.33
C HIS A 125 2.11 22.70 -11.79
N GLY A 126 1.09 22.28 -10.99
CA GLY A 126 0.40 21.01 -11.17
C GLY A 126 1.18 19.89 -10.47
N GLY A 127 1.29 19.95 -9.13
CA GLY A 127 2.04 18.97 -8.35
C GLY A 127 1.69 17.53 -8.72
N VAL A 128 2.66 16.80 -9.22
CA VAL A 128 2.55 15.43 -9.69
C VAL A 128 3.38 14.56 -8.77
N LEU A 129 2.77 13.56 -8.17
CA LEU A 129 3.50 12.49 -7.51
C LEU A 129 3.84 11.44 -8.56
N VAL A 130 5.10 11.09 -8.61
CA VAL A 130 5.62 10.07 -9.50
C VAL A 130 5.93 8.83 -8.67
N PHE A 131 5.29 7.73 -9.01
CA PHE A 131 5.65 6.43 -8.48
C PHE A 131 6.59 5.76 -9.48
N GLU A 132 7.84 5.66 -9.13
CA GLU A 132 8.82 4.92 -9.90
C GLU A 132 9.46 3.83 -9.04
N PRO A 133 9.79 2.68 -9.60
CA PRO A 133 10.41 1.60 -8.85
C PRO A 133 11.86 1.97 -8.52
N LYS A 134 12.11 2.44 -7.30
CA LYS A 134 13.47 2.77 -6.84
C LYS A 134 14.23 1.59 -6.28
N THR A 135 13.53 0.61 -5.74
CA THR A 135 14.11 -0.48 -4.94
C THR A 135 13.56 -1.86 -5.27
N GLY A 136 13.20 -2.13 -6.51
CA GLY A 136 12.80 -3.47 -6.93
C GLY A 136 11.31 -3.78 -6.88
N SER A 137 10.45 -2.90 -6.38
CA SER A 137 9.00 -3.11 -6.46
C SER A 137 8.25 -1.80 -6.54
N THR A 138 7.37 -1.67 -7.53
CA THR A 138 6.35 -0.63 -7.61
C THR A 138 5.12 -1.01 -6.77
N LYS A 139 4.96 -2.32 -6.52
CA LYS A 139 3.82 -2.87 -5.77
C LYS A 139 3.88 -2.44 -4.30
N GLY A 140 2.73 -2.05 -3.77
CA GLY A 140 2.61 -1.67 -2.37
C GLY A 140 2.81 -0.21 -2.04
N VAL A 141 3.24 0.63 -3.00
CA VAL A 141 3.28 2.08 -2.80
C VAL A 141 1.87 2.61 -2.69
N GLU A 142 1.60 3.35 -1.63
CA GLU A 142 0.26 3.83 -1.30
C GLU A 142 0.28 5.30 -0.90
N ILE A 143 -0.65 6.08 -1.41
CA ILE A 143 -0.86 7.47 -1.06
C ILE A 143 -2.35 7.79 -1.00
N GLY A 144 -2.73 8.75 -0.17
CA GLY A 144 -4.13 9.09 -0.01
C GLY A 144 -4.37 10.45 0.62
N SER A 145 -5.58 10.61 1.13
CA SER A 145 -6.07 11.80 1.78
C SER A 145 -6.75 11.48 3.10
N VAL A 146 -6.59 12.38 4.07
CA VAL A 146 -7.22 12.25 5.38
C VAL A 146 -8.58 12.94 5.40
N ALA A 147 -9.59 12.21 5.84
CA ALA A 147 -10.94 12.67 6.08
C ALA A 147 -11.33 12.51 7.55
N LYS A 148 -12.33 13.26 8.01
CA LYS A 148 -12.86 13.15 9.37
C LYS A 148 -14.39 13.28 9.33
N THR A 149 -15.06 12.37 10.00
CA THR A 149 -16.49 12.48 10.27
C THR A 149 -16.78 12.56 11.77
N LYS A 150 -17.80 13.32 12.13
CA LYS A 150 -18.32 13.45 13.52
C LYS A 150 -19.58 12.64 13.75
N LYS A 151 -20.18 12.15 12.68
CA LYS A 151 -21.41 11.35 12.67
C LYS A 151 -21.20 10.12 11.79
N PRO A 152 -22.00 9.06 11.93
CA PRO A 152 -21.94 7.94 11.01
C PRO A 152 -22.14 8.41 9.56
N PHE A 153 -21.34 7.88 8.65
CA PHE A 153 -21.31 8.29 7.25
C PHE A 153 -21.27 7.07 6.33
N LEU A 154 -22.28 6.92 5.50
CA LEU A 154 -22.34 5.87 4.49
C LEU A 154 -21.65 6.35 3.21
N VAL A 155 -20.56 5.71 2.84
CA VAL A 155 -19.83 6.00 1.59
C VAL A 155 -20.65 5.48 0.41
N GLN A 156 -20.89 6.34 -0.59
CA GLN A 156 -21.61 5.97 -1.81
C GLN A 156 -20.74 6.06 -3.06
N ASP A 157 -19.81 7.02 -3.10
CA ASP A 157 -19.00 7.29 -4.28
C ASP A 157 -17.60 7.80 -3.87
N ILE A 158 -16.57 7.22 -4.46
CA ILE A 158 -15.18 7.62 -4.31
C ILE A 158 -14.67 8.00 -5.69
N GLN A 159 -14.10 9.21 -5.81
CA GLN A 159 -13.55 9.70 -7.07
C GLN A 159 -12.10 10.09 -6.89
N PHE A 160 -11.27 9.75 -7.86
CA PHE A 160 -9.88 10.23 -7.94
C PHE A 160 -9.43 10.35 -9.39
N GLY A 161 -8.39 11.14 -9.62
CA GLY A 161 -7.81 11.35 -10.93
C GLY A 161 -6.38 10.83 -11.00
N ILE A 162 -6.06 10.13 -12.09
CA ILE A 162 -4.69 9.83 -12.49
C ILE A 162 -4.34 10.77 -13.64
N TRP A 163 -3.30 11.57 -13.43
CA TRP A 163 -2.86 12.56 -14.43
C TRP A 163 -2.22 11.90 -15.64
N GLN A 164 -1.38 10.89 -15.38
CA GLN A 164 -0.67 10.13 -16.40
C GLN A 164 -0.30 8.76 -15.84
N ASN A 165 -0.35 7.74 -16.67
CA ASN A 165 0.14 6.40 -16.35
C ASN A 165 0.94 5.84 -17.53
N SER A 166 2.19 5.45 -17.29
CA SER A 166 3.03 4.69 -18.21
C SER A 166 3.42 3.32 -17.68
N ILE A 167 2.77 2.86 -16.60
CA ILE A 167 2.97 1.51 -16.06
C ILE A 167 2.04 0.57 -16.81
N PRO A 168 2.55 -0.40 -17.59
CA PRO A 168 1.71 -1.36 -18.29
C PRO A 168 0.95 -2.25 -17.32
N ASP A 169 -0.29 -2.60 -17.66
CA ASP A 169 -1.19 -3.47 -16.88
C ASP A 169 -1.34 -3.01 -15.41
N CYS A 170 -1.30 -1.70 -15.17
CA CYS A 170 -1.36 -1.14 -13.83
C CYS A 170 -2.71 -1.37 -13.17
N VAL A 171 -2.69 -1.99 -11.99
CA VAL A 171 -3.86 -2.15 -11.12
C VAL A 171 -3.61 -1.41 -9.81
N VAL A 172 -4.59 -0.63 -9.40
CA VAL A 172 -4.58 0.00 -8.07
C VAL A 172 -5.74 -0.53 -7.22
N SER A 173 -5.48 -0.72 -5.93
CA SER A 173 -6.56 -0.91 -4.94
C SER A 173 -6.92 0.43 -4.32
N VAL A 174 -8.21 0.62 -4.02
CA VAL A 174 -8.69 1.73 -3.18
C VAL A 174 -8.93 1.22 -1.78
N ASN A 175 -8.34 1.89 -0.79
CA ASN A 175 -8.42 1.50 0.61
C ASN A 175 -9.03 2.59 1.47
N ILE A 176 -9.71 2.19 2.53
CA ILE A 176 -10.23 3.08 3.57
C ILE A 176 -9.78 2.55 4.92
N TYR A 177 -8.86 3.27 5.57
CA TYR A 177 -8.37 2.92 6.89
C TYR A 177 -8.94 3.85 7.94
N ARG A 178 -9.44 3.28 9.03
CA ARG A 178 -9.68 4.04 10.26
C ARG A 178 -8.37 4.24 10.98
N ILE A 179 -8.04 5.49 11.32
CA ILE A 179 -6.85 5.82 12.12
C ILE A 179 -7.24 5.73 13.59
N LYS A 180 -6.61 4.82 14.35
CA LYS A 180 -6.90 4.55 15.75
C LYS A 180 -5.72 4.88 16.66
N GLY A 181 -6.05 5.31 17.87
CA GLY A 181 -5.07 5.48 18.94
C GLY A 181 -4.09 6.63 18.73
N LYS A 182 -3.13 6.74 19.66
CA LYS A 182 -2.05 7.75 19.62
C LYS A 182 -0.88 7.31 18.72
N GLU A 183 -0.75 6.00 18.49
CA GLU A 183 0.29 5.40 17.65
C GLU A 183 -0.15 5.32 16.18
N GLU A 184 -1.37 5.82 15.89
CA GLU A 184 -1.94 5.90 14.53
C GLU A 184 -2.00 4.53 13.83
N ASP A 185 -2.69 3.57 14.46
CA ASP A 185 -2.97 2.28 13.84
C ASP A 185 -3.94 2.44 12.67
N PHE A 186 -3.56 1.92 11.51
CA PHE A 186 -4.36 1.97 10.30
C PHE A 186 -5.11 0.66 10.10
N VAL A 187 -6.41 0.66 10.42
CA VAL A 187 -7.28 -0.52 10.29
C VAL A 187 -8.16 -0.36 9.06
N ASN A 188 -7.98 -1.22 8.05
CA ASN A 188 -8.83 -1.22 6.87
C ASN A 188 -10.28 -1.56 7.26
N VAL A 189 -11.24 -0.77 6.78
CA VAL A 189 -12.66 -0.92 7.11
C VAL A 189 -13.50 -1.49 5.96
N LEU A 190 -12.87 -1.76 4.83
CA LEU A 190 -13.53 -2.43 3.71
C LEU A 190 -13.74 -3.91 4.06
N GLN A 191 -14.85 -4.46 3.58
CA GLN A 191 -15.16 -5.88 3.67
C GLN A 191 -14.90 -6.62 2.35
N LYS A 192 -14.85 -5.87 1.25
CA LYS A 192 -14.50 -6.35 -0.09
C LYS A 192 -13.41 -5.47 -0.68
N PRO A 193 -12.48 -6.04 -1.42
CA PRO A 193 -11.44 -5.25 -2.09
C PRO A 193 -12.06 -4.39 -3.21
N ILE A 194 -11.40 -3.28 -3.49
CA ILE A 194 -11.76 -2.39 -4.60
C ILE A 194 -10.54 -2.29 -5.50
N TYR A 195 -10.60 -2.91 -6.69
CA TYR A 195 -9.53 -2.87 -7.67
C TYR A 195 -9.94 -2.05 -8.89
N VAL A 196 -8.99 -1.30 -9.43
CA VAL A 196 -9.18 -0.43 -10.58
C VAL A 196 -8.03 -0.63 -11.55
N ASN A 197 -8.36 -1.02 -12.79
CA ASN A 197 -7.40 -1.06 -13.89
C ASN A 197 -7.15 0.37 -14.39
N VAL A 198 -5.89 0.78 -14.41
CA VAL A 198 -5.48 2.10 -14.88
C VAL A 198 -4.77 1.93 -16.21
N ALA A 199 -5.44 2.31 -17.30
CA ALA A 199 -4.86 2.20 -18.63
C ALA A 199 -3.62 3.09 -18.77
N GLU A 200 -2.67 2.68 -19.61
CA GLU A 200 -1.58 3.56 -20.04
C GLU A 200 -2.16 4.77 -20.78
N SER A 201 -1.79 5.96 -20.36
CA SER A 201 -2.29 7.19 -20.95
C SER A 201 -1.44 8.40 -20.56
N GLU A 202 -1.17 9.26 -21.53
CA GLU A 202 -0.61 10.59 -21.31
C GLU A 202 -1.69 11.64 -20.96
N LYS A 203 -2.98 11.23 -21.04
CA LYS A 203 -4.10 12.08 -20.70
C LYS A 203 -4.65 11.70 -19.34
N SER A 204 -5.17 12.68 -18.63
CA SER A 204 -5.86 12.47 -17.36
C SER A 204 -7.02 11.51 -17.49
N GLN A 205 -7.14 10.60 -16.55
CA GLN A 205 -8.22 9.64 -16.38
C GLN A 205 -8.91 9.92 -15.04
N GLU A 206 -10.23 9.91 -15.03
CA GLU A 206 -11.03 10.06 -13.82
C GLU A 206 -11.75 8.76 -13.51
N PHE A 207 -11.73 8.37 -12.26
CA PHE A 207 -12.34 7.14 -11.76
C PHE A 207 -13.46 7.48 -10.80
N HIS A 208 -14.60 6.80 -10.96
CA HIS A 208 -15.77 6.87 -10.10
C HIS A 208 -16.08 5.47 -9.61
N ILE A 209 -16.06 5.28 -8.31
CA ILE A 209 -16.16 3.97 -7.69
C ILE A 209 -17.32 3.99 -6.69
N GLN A 210 -18.24 3.08 -6.89
CA GLN A 210 -19.27 2.75 -5.91
C GLN A 210 -18.82 1.47 -5.20
N PRO A 211 -18.47 1.51 -3.90
CA PRO A 211 -18.06 0.32 -3.19
C PRO A 211 -19.11 -0.78 -3.24
N GLU A 212 -18.68 -2.01 -3.48
CA GLU A 212 -19.55 -3.16 -3.32
C GLU A 212 -19.81 -3.42 -1.82
N GLY A 213 -21.07 -3.50 -1.45
CA GLY A 213 -21.50 -3.65 -0.06
C GLY A 213 -21.58 -2.33 0.69
N THR A 214 -21.84 -2.42 1.99
CA THR A 214 -22.06 -1.26 2.85
C THR A 214 -20.75 -0.80 3.50
N VAL A 215 -20.30 0.40 3.17
CA VAL A 215 -19.15 1.03 3.84
C VAL A 215 -19.65 2.15 4.75
N LEU A 216 -19.95 1.78 5.99
CA LEU A 216 -20.40 2.70 7.03
C LEU A 216 -19.20 3.12 7.89
N LEU A 217 -18.90 4.42 7.90
CA LEU A 217 -17.84 5.02 8.68
C LEU A 217 -18.40 5.58 9.99
N GLU A 218 -17.98 5.02 11.11
CA GLU A 218 -18.28 5.57 12.44
C GLU A 218 -17.56 6.92 12.65
N PRO A 219 -17.98 7.75 13.63
CA PRO A 219 -17.25 8.96 13.98
C PRO A 219 -15.77 8.67 14.19
N GLY A 220 -14.90 9.41 13.47
CA GLY A 220 -13.46 9.15 13.50
C GLY A 220 -12.68 9.84 12.40
N GLN A 221 -11.40 9.49 12.33
CA GLN A 221 -10.48 9.93 11.31
C GLN A 221 -10.14 8.75 10.39
N TYR A 222 -10.09 9.01 9.09
CA TYR A 222 -9.89 8.01 8.07
C TYR A 222 -8.82 8.44 7.08
N PHE A 223 -8.02 7.49 6.64
CA PHE A 223 -7.12 7.63 5.51
C PHE A 223 -7.73 6.88 4.33
N ILE A 224 -7.96 7.60 3.24
CA ILE A 224 -8.56 7.07 2.02
C ILE A 224 -7.49 7.19 0.94
N SER A 225 -7.13 6.07 0.33
CA SER A 225 -5.93 5.97 -0.50
C SER A 225 -6.15 5.10 -1.73
N PHE A 226 -5.21 5.19 -2.65
CA PHE A 226 -4.98 4.12 -3.61
C PHE A 226 -3.56 3.56 -3.46
N GLN A 227 -3.41 2.27 -3.74
CA GLN A 227 -2.17 1.51 -3.66
C GLN A 227 -1.93 0.78 -4.98
N ILE A 228 -0.73 0.83 -5.53
CA ILE A 228 -0.38 0.02 -6.70
C ILE A 228 -0.23 -1.42 -6.24
N VAL A 229 -1.09 -2.30 -6.76
CA VAL A 229 -1.12 -3.73 -6.38
C VAL A 229 -0.58 -4.63 -7.46
N ASP A 230 -0.66 -4.23 -8.74
CA ASP A 230 -0.13 -5.01 -9.84
C ASP A 230 0.35 -4.15 -11.01
N CYS A 231 1.23 -4.72 -11.82
CA CYS A 231 1.72 -4.17 -13.07
C CYS A 231 2.32 -5.30 -13.92
N ASN A 232 2.63 -5.02 -15.19
CA ASN A 232 3.31 -5.98 -16.06
C ASN A 232 4.71 -6.31 -15.51
N GLU A 233 4.88 -7.56 -15.05
CA GLU A 233 6.13 -8.00 -14.39
C GLU A 233 7.32 -7.95 -15.35
N LYS A 234 7.16 -8.34 -16.62
CA LYS A 234 8.24 -8.32 -17.61
C LYS A 234 8.71 -6.89 -17.90
N ALA A 235 7.78 -5.94 -17.99
CA ALA A 235 8.10 -4.53 -18.17
C ALA A 235 8.85 -3.97 -16.93
N LEU A 236 8.41 -4.34 -15.73
CA LEU A 236 9.06 -3.96 -14.48
C LEU A 236 10.48 -4.54 -14.39
N GLU A 237 10.64 -5.84 -14.65
CA GLU A 237 11.95 -6.50 -14.65
C GLU A 237 12.91 -5.85 -15.66
N SER A 238 12.45 -5.63 -16.90
CA SER A 238 13.25 -4.97 -17.93
C SER A 238 13.70 -3.58 -17.52
N TYR A 239 12.80 -2.81 -16.89
CA TYR A 239 13.13 -1.50 -16.36
C TYR A 239 14.16 -1.57 -15.23
N LEU A 240 14.03 -2.52 -14.31
CA LEU A 240 14.94 -2.69 -13.17
C LEU A 240 16.32 -3.23 -13.58
N GLN A 241 16.42 -4.02 -14.65
CA GLN A 241 17.69 -4.49 -15.21
C GLN A 241 18.50 -3.34 -15.85
N THR A 242 17.86 -2.26 -16.24
CA THR A 242 18.55 -1.06 -16.72
C THR A 242 19.28 -0.38 -15.56
N PRO A 243 20.57 -0.02 -15.70
CA PRO A 243 21.29 0.72 -14.68
C PRO A 243 20.56 1.99 -14.25
N GLU A 244 20.52 2.31 -12.97
CA GLU A 244 19.71 3.42 -12.42
C GLU A 244 20.03 4.77 -13.12
N SER A 245 21.30 5.01 -13.47
CA SER A 245 21.75 6.21 -14.20
C SER A 245 21.22 6.32 -15.63
N GLU A 246 20.74 5.21 -16.21
CA GLU A 246 20.27 5.11 -17.59
C GLU A 246 18.74 4.92 -17.66
N ARG A 247 18.08 4.73 -16.52
CA ARG A 247 16.62 4.55 -16.46
C ARG A 247 15.89 5.82 -16.89
N ASP A 248 14.99 5.66 -17.83
CA ASP A 248 14.00 6.69 -18.14
C ASP A 248 12.81 6.58 -17.16
N TRP A 249 12.82 7.44 -16.15
CA TRP A 249 11.78 7.50 -15.12
C TRP A 249 10.36 7.75 -15.68
N SER A 250 10.23 8.16 -16.95
CA SER A 250 8.93 8.33 -17.59
C SER A 250 8.28 7.00 -18.01
N GLN A 251 9.03 5.89 -18.08
CA GLN A 251 8.57 4.60 -18.56
C GLN A 251 7.73 3.80 -17.54
N MET A 252 7.98 3.97 -16.26
CA MET A 252 7.27 3.25 -15.18
C MET A 252 6.73 4.25 -14.16
N ARG A 253 5.82 5.12 -14.62
CA ARG A 253 5.33 6.25 -13.83
C ARG A 253 3.82 6.29 -13.76
N LEU A 254 3.30 6.38 -12.55
CA LEU A 254 1.93 6.78 -12.28
C LEU A 254 1.94 8.12 -11.56
N SER A 255 1.18 9.08 -12.07
CA SER A 255 1.15 10.44 -11.51
C SER A 255 -0.26 10.92 -11.24
N THR A 256 -0.42 11.71 -10.18
CA THR A 256 -1.68 12.32 -9.77
C THR A 256 -1.45 13.72 -9.24
N LEU A 257 -2.50 14.53 -9.21
CA LEU A 257 -2.40 15.89 -8.67
C LEU A 257 -2.25 15.86 -7.14
N LEU A 258 -1.27 16.62 -6.66
CA LEU A 258 -0.99 16.81 -5.25
C LEU A 258 -1.49 18.16 -4.76
N TYR A 259 -1.93 18.20 -3.51
CA TYR A 259 -2.43 19.39 -2.84
C TYR A 259 -1.70 19.61 -1.51
N PHE A 260 -1.52 20.85 -1.10
CA PHE A 260 -0.94 21.22 0.18
C PHE A 260 -1.90 20.91 1.33
N LYS A 261 -1.91 19.66 1.75
CA LYS A 261 -2.62 19.20 2.94
C LYS A 261 -1.94 17.93 3.44
N SER A 262 -1.50 17.91 4.69
CA SER A 262 -0.84 16.75 5.30
C SER A 262 -1.67 15.48 5.18
N SER A 263 -1.00 14.39 4.90
CA SER A 263 -1.56 13.05 4.75
C SER A 263 -0.53 11.99 5.14
N TYR A 264 -0.66 10.81 4.56
CA TYR A 264 0.24 9.68 4.78
C TYR A 264 0.64 9.06 3.44
N VAL A 265 1.79 8.37 3.46
CA VAL A 265 2.32 7.58 2.36
C VAL A 265 2.88 6.27 2.93
N ARG A 266 2.78 5.19 2.18
CA ARG A 266 3.42 3.91 2.42
C ARG A 266 4.30 3.57 1.22
N LYS A 267 5.54 3.16 1.45
CA LYS A 267 6.53 2.92 0.39
C LYS A 267 6.59 1.48 -0.10
N ALA A 268 6.10 0.54 0.70
CA ALA A 268 6.04 -0.89 0.38
C ALA A 268 4.81 -1.51 1.05
N ALA A 269 4.35 -2.65 0.54
CA ALA A 269 3.27 -3.41 1.17
C ALA A 269 3.62 -3.72 2.62
N LEU A 270 2.64 -3.61 3.52
CA LEU A 270 2.78 -3.76 4.98
C LEU A 270 3.83 -2.86 5.63
N GLY A 271 4.47 -1.95 4.88
CA GLY A 271 5.38 -0.96 5.42
C GLY A 271 4.67 0.05 6.33
N LYS A 272 5.44 0.77 7.12
CA LYS A 272 4.92 1.80 8.01
C LYS A 272 4.28 2.94 7.21
N MET A 273 3.15 3.46 7.69
CA MET A 273 2.58 4.72 7.22
C MET A 273 3.45 5.88 7.73
N GLU A 274 3.90 6.71 6.81
CA GLU A 274 4.72 7.89 7.11
C GLU A 274 3.91 9.16 6.86
N HIS A 275 4.06 10.16 7.73
CA HIS A 275 3.48 11.48 7.48
C HIS A 275 4.04 12.09 6.20
N TYR A 276 3.16 12.67 5.41
CA TYR A 276 3.51 13.32 4.15
C TYR A 276 2.87 14.71 4.06
N PRO A 277 3.62 15.74 3.60
CA PRO A 277 3.16 17.14 3.66
C PRO A 277 2.07 17.47 2.63
N VAL A 278 1.81 16.58 1.70
CA VAL A 278 0.81 16.75 0.65
C VAL A 278 -0.13 15.55 0.60
N ASN A 279 -1.29 15.73 -0.01
CA ASN A 279 -2.26 14.67 -0.29
C ASN A 279 -2.63 14.65 -1.78
N ILE A 280 -3.35 13.62 -2.18
CA ILE A 280 -3.91 13.49 -3.53
C ILE A 280 -5.32 14.08 -3.58
N GLY A 281 -5.75 14.47 -4.79
CA GLY A 281 -7.11 14.92 -5.05
C GLY A 281 -8.09 13.76 -5.06
N MET A 282 -8.83 13.60 -3.96
CA MET A 282 -9.93 12.62 -3.88
C MET A 282 -11.23 13.33 -3.51
N VAL A 283 -12.34 12.79 -4.01
CA VAL A 283 -13.68 13.17 -3.60
C VAL A 283 -14.37 11.95 -3.01
N VAL A 284 -14.97 12.09 -1.84
CA VAL A 284 -15.80 11.05 -1.24
C VAL A 284 -17.16 11.64 -0.91
N LYS A 285 -18.19 11.06 -1.51
CA LYS A 285 -19.60 11.44 -1.32
C LYS A 285 -20.36 10.33 -0.61
N GLY A 286 -21.43 10.71 0.07
CA GLY A 286 -22.30 9.75 0.71
C GLY A 286 -23.34 10.40 1.59
N LEU A 287 -23.90 9.62 2.51
CA LEU A 287 -24.97 10.02 3.41
C LEU A 287 -24.45 10.16 4.84
N GLU A 288 -24.56 11.34 5.42
CA GLU A 288 -24.33 11.58 6.85
C GLU A 288 -25.65 11.38 7.60
N TYR A 289 -25.65 10.51 8.61
CA TYR A 289 -26.80 10.31 9.51
C TYR A 289 -26.94 11.52 10.45
N GLN A 290 -28.21 11.91 10.74
CA GLN A 290 -28.50 13.10 11.54
C GLN A 290 -28.47 12.84 13.05
#